data_c58c49f298be0be11ad8e54bc9a73ea3
#
_entry.id   c58c49f298be0be11ad8e54bc9a73ea3
#
_cell.length_a   1.000
_cell.length_b   1.000
_cell.length_c   1.000
_cell.angle_alpha   90.00
_cell.angle_beta   90.00
_cell.angle_gamma   90.00
#
_symmetry.space_group_name_H-M   'P 1'
#
loop_
_entity.id
_entity.type
_entity.pdbx_description
1 polymer ?
#
loop_
_entity_poly.entity_id
_entity_poly.type
_entity_poly.pdbx_seq_one_letter_code
_entity_poly.pdbx_strand_id
1 'polypeptide(L)'
;MHRQLAPIVLFVYNRPRHTKQILDALMSNELADQSKLYIFSDGPKYIASDDQMRAIEEVRHLIREKQWCREVEIIESDYNKGLADSIIHGVTHIVNKHEKIIVLEDDLVTSKGFLKFMNETLNMYNDDERVMHVSGYMYPVNSQISQTTFFLKILSCWGWGTWKRAWEYYNHNVKDHIKYFSQSKELLRKFDIEGHAYFYKQLLDNADHKIYSWAVRWYASWLRAGGYSLFPKMSLVKNIGFDGSGIHCDSISMYDVNPVESLPVKKIDVVENKTIRKEFDRFFERSLTRKISHKNRVKSLIRKYGGRQAKHVMRRLLIRLFPEIRDLVSSNEGIGTIRSFKRNTKTGRYVRTMSPYHLSDCVIGDYTYIAGNSWVSKTRIGKFCSIGPQLLCGWGIHPVDSVSTHPMFYSTQKQNGMTLSNIDKVQERKEISIGNDVFIGMRVTILDGVKIGDGAIIGAGSIVSKDVPPYAIIAGSPMRIIRYRFSEEMINSLLSIRWWDFPDDRLRDVEELIFDVKRFIERSTKNSRKDYERKILPN
;
A
#
# COMPACT_ATOMS: atom_id res chain seq x y z
N MET A 1 43.65 20.32 -1.62
CA MET A 1 42.27 20.44 -2.18
C MET A 1 41.29 19.79 -1.21
N HIS A 2 40.41 20.56 -0.58
CA HIS A 2 39.31 20.01 0.22
C HIS A 2 38.41 19.21 -0.73
N ARG A 3 38.44 17.88 -0.63
CA ARG A 3 37.51 17.03 -1.42
C ARG A 3 36.10 17.32 -0.95
N GLN A 4 35.24 17.75 -1.86
CA GLN A 4 33.84 18.06 -1.59
C GLN A 4 33.12 16.84 -0.98
N LEU A 5 32.40 17.04 0.12
CA LEU A 5 31.59 15.99 0.74
C LEU A 5 30.43 15.57 -0.20
N ALA A 6 30.09 14.30 -0.16
CA ALA A 6 28.91 13.80 -0.86
C ALA A 6 27.64 14.36 -0.19
N PRO A 7 26.68 14.91 -0.94
CA PRO A 7 25.40 15.28 -0.39
C PRO A 7 24.65 14.07 0.14
N ILE A 8 23.82 14.31 1.13
CA ILE A 8 22.93 13.31 1.72
C ILE A 8 21.56 13.50 1.08
N VAL A 9 20.94 12.40 0.68
CA VAL A 9 19.56 12.37 0.17
C VAL A 9 18.73 11.52 1.11
N LEU A 10 17.74 12.13 1.75
CA LEU A 10 16.82 11.48 2.67
C LEU A 10 15.42 11.45 2.06
N PHE A 11 14.81 10.27 2.01
CA PHE A 11 13.43 10.09 1.55
C PHE A 11 12.51 9.89 2.75
N VAL A 12 11.45 10.72 2.85
CA VAL A 12 10.46 10.70 3.93
C VAL A 12 9.04 10.70 3.37
N TYR A 13 8.08 10.18 4.16
CA TYR A 13 6.67 10.18 3.73
C TYR A 13 5.72 10.52 4.89
N ASN A 14 5.27 9.54 5.66
CA ASN A 14 4.22 9.67 6.68
C ASN A 14 4.54 8.96 8.00
N ARG A 15 5.82 8.88 8.37
CA ARG A 15 6.31 8.25 9.60
C ARG A 15 7.05 9.25 10.50
N PRO A 16 6.36 10.18 11.18
CA PRO A 16 7.01 11.28 11.89
C PRO A 16 7.99 10.81 12.98
N ARG A 17 7.66 9.76 13.74
CA ARG A 17 8.55 9.21 14.78
C ARG A 17 9.84 8.65 14.20
N HIS A 18 9.77 7.92 13.08
CA HIS A 18 10.94 7.40 12.38
C HIS A 18 11.78 8.56 11.82
N THR A 19 11.13 9.45 11.07
CA THR A 19 11.78 10.64 10.51
C THR A 19 12.54 11.45 11.58
N LYS A 20 11.94 11.64 12.77
CA LYS A 20 12.61 12.34 13.87
C LYS A 20 13.87 11.61 14.33
N GLN A 21 13.81 10.31 14.54
CA GLN A 21 14.95 9.51 14.98
C GLN A 21 16.10 9.57 13.97
N ILE A 22 15.79 9.50 12.66
CA ILE A 22 16.80 9.59 11.62
C ILE A 22 17.46 10.98 11.62
N LEU A 23 16.67 12.04 11.66
CA LEU A 23 17.18 13.41 11.63
C LEU A 23 18.02 13.74 12.87
N ASP A 24 17.59 13.32 14.06
CA ASP A 24 18.36 13.50 15.30
C ASP A 24 19.69 12.70 15.24
N ALA A 25 19.67 11.47 14.73
CA ALA A 25 20.86 10.65 14.53
C ALA A 25 21.80 11.28 13.49
N LEU A 26 21.26 11.76 12.37
CA LEU A 26 22.03 12.39 11.31
C LEU A 26 22.71 13.69 11.79
N MET A 27 21.98 14.53 12.52
CA MET A 27 22.52 15.76 13.11
C MET A 27 23.68 15.48 14.08
N SER A 28 23.68 14.32 14.74
CA SER A 28 24.74 13.88 15.66
C SER A 28 25.97 13.28 14.96
N ASN A 29 25.95 13.15 13.63
CA ASN A 29 27.05 12.57 12.87
C ASN A 29 28.25 13.52 12.77
N GLU A 30 29.45 12.95 12.79
CA GLU A 30 30.65 13.67 12.34
C GLU A 30 30.43 14.14 10.90
N LEU A 31 30.78 15.40 10.61
CA LEU A 31 30.60 16.08 9.30
C LEU A 31 29.15 16.51 8.98
N ALA A 32 28.17 16.34 9.86
CA ALA A 32 26.81 16.82 9.62
C ALA A 32 26.78 18.36 9.41
N ASP A 33 27.56 19.09 10.22
CA ASP A 33 27.74 20.54 10.16
C ASP A 33 28.49 21.05 8.93
N GLN A 34 29.01 20.14 8.10
CA GLN A 34 29.70 20.43 6.83
C GLN A 34 28.95 19.88 5.62
N SER A 35 27.94 19.05 5.84
CA SER A 35 27.22 18.32 4.80
C SER A 35 26.01 19.09 4.27
N LYS A 36 25.68 18.88 3.00
CA LYS A 36 24.41 19.28 2.39
C LYS A 36 23.42 18.12 2.43
N LEU A 37 22.21 18.39 2.90
CA LEU A 37 21.10 17.44 3.01
C LEU A 37 19.96 17.83 2.06
N TYR A 38 19.57 16.93 1.21
CA TYR A 38 18.37 17.00 0.39
C TYR A 38 17.30 16.10 1.01
N ILE A 39 16.13 16.64 1.33
CA ILE A 39 15.01 15.88 1.88
C ILE A 39 13.89 15.83 0.83
N PHE A 40 13.63 14.64 0.32
CA PHE A 40 12.50 14.39 -0.56
C PHE A 40 11.31 13.94 0.27
N SER A 41 10.28 14.80 0.38
CA SER A 41 9.03 14.52 1.09
C SER A 41 7.94 14.19 0.07
N ASP A 42 7.52 12.93 0.04
CA ASP A 42 6.47 12.48 -0.88
C ASP A 42 5.10 13.04 -0.47
N GLY A 43 4.22 13.20 -1.44
CA GLY A 43 2.89 13.76 -1.27
C GLY A 43 1.84 12.74 -0.86
N PRO A 44 0.61 13.19 -0.53
CA PRO A 44 -0.48 12.31 -0.16
C PRO A 44 -0.93 11.46 -1.35
N LYS A 45 -1.35 10.24 -1.07
CA LYS A 45 -2.07 9.41 -2.05
C LYS A 45 -3.40 10.08 -2.38
N TYR A 46 -3.89 9.89 -3.61
CA TYR A 46 -5.19 10.42 -4.04
C TYR A 46 -6.34 10.11 -3.04
N ILE A 47 -6.19 9.03 -2.28
CA ILE A 47 -7.12 8.59 -1.24
C ILE A 47 -6.32 8.41 0.06
N ALA A 48 -5.77 9.49 0.59
CA ALA A 48 -5.20 9.47 1.92
C ALA A 48 -6.32 9.63 2.96
N SER A 49 -6.21 8.90 4.08
CA SER A 49 -7.06 9.14 5.25
C SER A 49 -6.60 10.41 5.98
N ASP A 50 -7.48 11.00 6.81
CA ASP A 50 -7.12 12.16 7.62
C ASP A 50 -5.91 11.90 8.51
N ASP A 51 -5.77 10.67 9.05
CA ASP A 51 -4.60 10.27 9.83
C ASP A 51 -3.32 10.27 8.97
N GLN A 52 -3.40 9.80 7.74
CA GLN A 52 -2.27 9.84 6.81
C GLN A 52 -1.92 11.27 6.40
N MET A 53 -2.91 12.13 6.18
CA MET A 53 -2.70 13.55 5.90
C MET A 53 -1.99 14.24 7.07
N ARG A 54 -2.51 14.06 8.30
CA ARG A 54 -1.87 14.59 9.51
C ARG A 54 -0.43 14.11 9.68
N ALA A 55 -0.18 12.82 9.45
CA ALA A 55 1.17 12.27 9.56
C ALA A 55 2.14 12.85 8.51
N ILE A 56 1.67 13.12 7.28
CA ILE A 56 2.46 13.80 6.24
C ILE A 56 2.75 15.25 6.66
N GLU A 57 1.76 15.98 7.14
CA GLU A 57 1.92 17.35 7.62
C GLU A 57 2.89 17.42 8.81
N GLU A 58 2.79 16.48 9.75
CA GLU A 58 3.70 16.36 10.88
C GLU A 58 5.14 16.11 10.42
N VAL A 59 5.36 15.23 9.43
CA VAL A 59 6.68 15.03 8.81
C VAL A 59 7.17 16.31 8.15
N ARG A 60 6.34 17.00 7.38
CA ARG A 60 6.68 18.25 6.69
C ARG A 60 7.00 19.38 7.66
N HIS A 61 6.33 19.44 8.79
CA HIS A 61 6.67 20.37 9.87
C HIS A 61 8.01 20.00 10.49
N LEU A 62 8.20 18.74 10.85
CA LEU A 62 9.39 18.21 11.50
C LEU A 62 10.68 18.48 10.69
N ILE A 63 10.66 18.22 9.38
CA ILE A 63 11.86 18.42 8.54
C ILE A 63 12.31 19.88 8.45
N ARG A 64 11.45 20.85 8.85
CA ARG A 64 11.72 22.29 8.91
C ARG A 64 12.07 22.80 10.31
N GLU A 65 11.89 21.96 11.34
CA GLU A 65 12.01 22.38 12.75
C GLU A 65 13.42 22.87 13.10
N LYS A 66 14.45 22.31 12.48
CA LYS A 66 15.86 22.60 12.78
C LYS A 66 16.72 22.65 11.53
N GLN A 67 17.90 23.22 11.68
CA GLN A 67 18.98 23.09 10.70
C GLN A 67 19.70 21.75 10.94
N TRP A 68 19.23 20.68 10.28
CA TRP A 68 19.70 19.30 10.48
C TRP A 68 21.14 19.03 10.00
N CYS A 69 21.60 19.80 9.01
CA CYS A 69 22.95 19.79 8.44
C CYS A 69 23.35 21.22 8.08
N ARG A 70 24.58 21.43 7.59
CA ARG A 70 25.06 22.76 7.18
C ARG A 70 24.09 23.45 6.22
N GLU A 71 23.59 22.74 5.25
CA GLU A 71 22.61 23.22 4.27
C GLU A 71 21.52 22.16 4.12
N VAL A 72 20.26 22.58 4.17
CA VAL A 72 19.09 21.69 4.00
C VAL A 72 18.23 22.23 2.85
N GLU A 73 18.00 21.39 1.85
CA GLU A 73 17.11 21.66 0.72
C GLU A 73 15.95 20.66 0.76
N ILE A 74 14.72 21.17 0.92
CA ILE A 74 13.52 20.34 1.03
C ILE A 74 12.79 20.36 -0.31
N ILE A 75 12.49 19.18 -0.83
CA ILE A 75 11.80 18.96 -2.10
C ILE A 75 10.52 18.19 -1.81
N GLU A 76 9.40 18.90 -1.85
CA GLU A 76 8.08 18.32 -1.60
C GLU A 76 7.37 17.98 -2.89
N SER A 77 6.58 16.92 -2.85
CA SER A 77 5.68 16.55 -3.93
C SER A 77 4.22 16.83 -3.52
N ASP A 78 3.43 17.37 -4.44
CA ASP A 78 2.01 17.64 -4.20
C ASP A 78 1.17 16.34 -4.18
N TYR A 79 1.67 15.28 -4.80
CA TYR A 79 1.00 13.98 -4.88
C TYR A 79 1.99 12.85 -4.58
N ASN A 80 1.46 11.68 -4.24
CA ASN A 80 2.27 10.50 -3.94
C ASN A 80 2.85 9.89 -5.21
N LYS A 81 4.17 10.00 -5.36
CA LYS A 81 4.94 9.34 -6.43
C LYS A 81 5.18 7.87 -6.12
N GLY A 82 5.14 7.50 -4.85
CA GLY A 82 5.56 6.21 -4.34
C GLY A 82 7.07 6.09 -4.15
N LEU A 83 7.48 5.21 -3.25
CA LEU A 83 8.86 5.09 -2.81
C LEU A 83 9.84 4.86 -3.98
N ALA A 84 9.51 3.96 -4.91
CA ALA A 84 10.42 3.60 -6.00
C ALA A 84 10.69 4.78 -6.94
N ASP A 85 9.65 5.48 -7.38
CA ASP A 85 9.80 6.63 -8.30
C ASP A 85 10.45 7.82 -7.58
N SER A 86 10.14 8.05 -6.31
CA SER A 86 10.80 9.07 -5.49
C SER A 86 12.30 8.83 -5.39
N ILE A 87 12.73 7.59 -5.10
CA ILE A 87 14.15 7.24 -5.00
C ILE A 87 14.83 7.33 -6.36
N ILE A 88 14.27 6.75 -7.41
CA ILE A 88 14.87 6.81 -8.76
C ILE A 88 15.06 8.26 -9.20
N HIS A 89 14.03 9.08 -9.06
CA HIS A 89 14.07 10.48 -9.45
C HIS A 89 15.07 11.27 -8.58
N GLY A 90 14.98 11.16 -7.25
CA GLY A 90 15.83 11.90 -6.34
C GLY A 90 17.30 11.53 -6.46
N VAL A 91 17.62 10.22 -6.52
CA VAL A 91 19.00 9.75 -6.73
C VAL A 91 19.54 10.24 -8.07
N THR A 92 18.78 10.08 -9.16
CA THR A 92 19.20 10.51 -10.50
C THR A 92 19.44 12.02 -10.55
N HIS A 93 18.53 12.80 -9.97
CA HIS A 93 18.64 14.26 -9.96
C HIS A 93 19.89 14.73 -9.20
N ILE A 94 20.12 14.21 -7.99
CA ILE A 94 21.20 14.68 -7.12
C ILE A 94 22.55 14.12 -7.54
N VAL A 95 22.64 12.86 -7.97
CA VAL A 95 23.92 12.28 -8.41
C VAL A 95 24.44 12.94 -9.68
N ASN A 96 23.56 13.38 -10.58
CA ASN A 96 23.93 14.14 -11.78
C ASN A 96 24.45 15.55 -11.44
N LYS A 97 24.00 16.15 -10.34
CA LYS A 97 24.43 17.47 -9.87
C LYS A 97 25.75 17.42 -9.10
N HIS A 98 26.02 16.32 -8.37
CA HIS A 98 27.10 16.24 -7.38
C HIS A 98 28.10 15.10 -7.61
N GLU A 99 27.96 14.32 -8.68
CA GLU A 99 28.83 13.20 -9.09
C GLU A 99 28.84 12.00 -8.11
N LYS A 100 28.47 12.17 -6.86
CA LYS A 100 28.36 11.13 -5.83
C LYS A 100 27.33 11.52 -4.78
N ILE A 101 26.73 10.53 -4.11
CA ILE A 101 25.66 10.74 -3.12
C ILE A 101 25.72 9.72 -1.98
N ILE A 102 25.08 10.08 -0.86
CA ILE A 102 24.72 9.18 0.25
C ILE A 102 23.20 9.15 0.33
N VAL A 103 22.60 7.96 0.40
CA VAL A 103 21.14 7.77 0.35
C VAL A 103 20.63 7.14 1.64
N LEU A 104 19.60 7.73 2.21
CA LEU A 104 18.90 7.29 3.42
C LEU A 104 17.37 7.26 3.19
N GLU A 105 16.71 6.36 3.90
CA GLU A 105 15.26 6.28 4.01
C GLU A 105 14.84 6.59 5.47
N ASP A 106 13.57 6.90 5.71
CA ASP A 106 13.06 7.37 7.00
C ASP A 106 13.07 6.34 8.15
N ASP A 107 13.58 5.12 7.91
CA ASP A 107 13.74 4.06 8.90
C ASP A 107 15.20 3.64 9.16
N LEU A 108 16.17 4.42 8.70
CA LEU A 108 17.60 4.09 8.76
C LEU A 108 18.37 4.97 9.74
N VAL A 109 18.45 4.57 11.00
CA VAL A 109 19.18 5.29 12.06
C VAL A 109 20.68 5.10 11.90
N THR A 110 21.42 6.19 11.74
CA THR A 110 22.88 6.20 11.53
C THR A 110 23.65 6.35 12.84
N SER A 111 24.84 5.77 12.94
CA SER A 111 25.80 6.03 14.02
C SER A 111 26.58 7.32 13.76
N LYS A 112 27.29 7.85 14.78
CA LYS A 112 28.04 9.11 14.68
C LYS A 112 29.10 9.12 13.57
N GLY A 113 29.75 7.99 13.33
CA GLY A 113 30.81 7.87 12.33
C GLY A 113 30.31 7.56 10.92
N PHE A 114 29.00 7.43 10.69
CA PHE A 114 28.46 7.01 9.40
C PHE A 114 28.83 7.96 8.25
N LEU A 115 28.61 9.26 8.38
CA LEU A 115 28.91 10.22 7.31
C LEU A 115 30.40 10.30 7.00
N LYS A 116 31.25 10.20 8.01
CA LYS A 116 32.71 10.16 7.84
C LYS A 116 33.12 8.92 7.05
N PHE A 117 32.65 7.73 7.46
CA PHE A 117 32.89 6.49 6.76
C PHE A 117 32.46 6.54 5.30
N MET A 118 31.24 7.02 5.04
CA MET A 118 30.72 7.13 3.68
C MET A 118 31.54 8.08 2.81
N ASN A 119 31.93 9.24 3.33
CA ASN A 119 32.73 10.21 2.58
C ASN A 119 34.15 9.74 2.33
N GLU A 120 34.80 9.14 3.34
CA GLU A 120 36.16 8.57 3.18
C GLU A 120 36.16 7.47 2.12
N THR A 121 35.18 6.56 2.15
CA THR A 121 35.09 5.46 1.18
C THR A 121 34.74 5.94 -0.22
N LEU A 122 33.75 6.83 -0.36
CA LEU A 122 33.39 7.41 -1.64
C LEU A 122 34.54 8.19 -2.28
N ASN A 123 35.35 8.88 -1.48
CA ASN A 123 36.54 9.58 -1.96
C ASN A 123 37.68 8.62 -2.33
N MET A 124 37.87 7.56 -1.54
CA MET A 124 38.97 6.59 -1.71
C MET A 124 38.85 5.78 -2.99
N TYR A 125 37.62 5.44 -3.39
CA TYR A 125 37.32 4.64 -4.57
C TYR A 125 36.64 5.42 -5.70
N ASN A 126 36.79 6.75 -5.69
CA ASN A 126 36.17 7.61 -6.70
C ASN A 126 36.55 7.21 -8.14
N ASP A 127 37.79 6.87 -8.36
CA ASP A 127 38.35 6.60 -9.69
C ASP A 127 38.46 5.10 -10.01
N ASP A 128 37.96 4.22 -9.13
CA ASP A 128 37.92 2.77 -9.40
C ASP A 128 36.54 2.34 -9.91
N GLU A 129 36.44 2.18 -11.21
CA GLU A 129 35.17 1.86 -11.90
C GLU A 129 34.55 0.54 -11.44
N ARG A 130 35.35 -0.38 -10.89
CA ARG A 130 34.85 -1.66 -10.37
C ARG A 130 34.00 -1.48 -9.10
N VAL A 131 34.27 -0.40 -8.32
CA VAL A 131 33.53 -0.11 -7.10
C VAL A 131 32.35 0.77 -7.46
N MET A 132 31.15 0.22 -7.37
CA MET A 132 29.94 0.90 -7.81
C MET A 132 28.99 1.24 -6.65
N HIS A 133 29.27 0.71 -5.46
CA HIS A 133 28.37 0.87 -4.31
C HIS A 133 29.15 0.81 -2.99
N VAL A 134 28.73 1.59 -2.01
CA VAL A 134 29.20 1.57 -0.61
C VAL A 134 27.99 1.33 0.28
N SER A 135 28.06 0.32 1.15
CA SER A 135 27.05 0.05 2.17
C SER A 135 27.44 0.64 3.52
N GLY A 136 26.51 1.27 4.21
CA GLY A 136 26.66 1.62 5.65
C GLY A 136 26.13 0.52 6.57
N TYR A 137 25.27 -0.35 6.05
CA TYR A 137 24.70 -1.47 6.77
C TYR A 137 25.52 -2.76 6.58
N MET A 138 25.66 -3.52 7.66
CA MET A 138 26.23 -4.86 7.63
C MET A 138 25.24 -5.85 8.23
N TYR A 139 25.03 -6.95 7.53
CA TYR A 139 24.21 -8.06 7.99
C TYR A 139 24.81 -8.70 9.27
N PRO A 140 23.98 -9.26 10.18
CA PRO A 140 24.46 -9.90 11.41
C PRO A 140 25.10 -11.27 11.13
N VAL A 141 26.20 -11.25 10.39
CA VAL A 141 27.03 -12.42 10.09
C VAL A 141 28.32 -12.38 10.90
N ASN A 142 28.88 -13.55 11.19
CA ASN A 142 30.15 -13.63 11.90
C ASN A 142 31.31 -13.25 10.96
N SER A 143 31.85 -12.04 11.13
CA SER A 143 32.92 -11.50 10.31
C SER A 143 34.25 -11.54 11.05
N GLN A 144 34.87 -12.71 11.17
CA GLN A 144 36.23 -12.86 11.73
C GLN A 144 37.29 -12.49 10.68
N ILE A 145 37.40 -11.20 10.38
CA ILE A 145 38.43 -10.63 9.51
C ILE A 145 39.19 -9.51 10.26
N SER A 146 40.47 -9.32 9.89
CA SER A 146 41.30 -8.24 10.46
C SER A 146 40.98 -6.86 9.87
N GLN A 147 40.53 -6.83 8.60
CA GLN A 147 40.17 -5.60 7.91
C GLN A 147 38.88 -5.02 8.46
N THR A 148 38.75 -3.70 8.43
CA THR A 148 37.55 -2.95 8.81
C THR A 148 36.51 -2.87 7.70
N THR A 149 36.92 -3.12 6.46
CA THR A 149 36.08 -3.14 5.26
C THR A 149 36.43 -4.30 4.36
N PHE A 150 35.51 -4.69 3.47
CA PHE A 150 35.71 -5.74 2.46
C PHE A 150 34.77 -5.55 1.29
N PHE A 151 35.07 -6.22 0.18
CA PHE A 151 34.23 -6.20 -1.02
C PHE A 151 33.41 -7.48 -1.19
N LEU A 152 32.17 -7.31 -1.64
CA LEU A 152 31.29 -8.40 -2.07
C LEU A 152 30.62 -8.08 -3.41
N LYS A 153 30.14 -9.13 -4.08
CA LYS A 153 29.21 -9.04 -5.21
C LYS A 153 27.75 -9.21 -4.73
N ILE A 154 27.42 -8.49 -3.68
CA ILE A 154 26.09 -8.33 -3.09
C ILE A 154 25.98 -6.86 -2.73
N LEU A 155 24.77 -6.29 -2.72
CA LEU A 155 24.57 -4.94 -2.21
C LEU A 155 23.43 -4.89 -1.18
N SER A 156 23.44 -3.82 -0.37
CA SER A 156 22.39 -3.50 0.58
C SER A 156 21.98 -2.04 0.41
N CYS A 157 20.68 -1.79 0.27
CA CYS A 157 20.16 -0.43 0.09
C CYS A 157 19.87 0.29 1.41
N TRP A 158 20.39 -0.18 2.55
CA TRP A 158 20.18 0.43 3.86
C TRP A 158 21.34 1.35 4.24
N GLY A 159 21.17 2.65 3.98
CA GLY A 159 22.22 3.64 4.19
C GLY A 159 23.42 3.39 3.26
N TRP A 160 23.31 3.82 2.03
CA TRP A 160 24.25 3.47 0.97
C TRP A 160 24.75 4.71 0.23
N GLY A 161 25.81 4.54 -0.51
CA GLY A 161 26.35 5.58 -1.37
C GLY A 161 26.78 5.04 -2.72
N THR A 162 26.78 5.94 -3.72
CA THR A 162 27.17 5.63 -5.09
C THR A 162 27.68 6.88 -5.82
N TRP A 163 28.14 6.67 -7.04
CA TRP A 163 28.62 7.70 -7.96
C TRP A 163 27.74 7.74 -9.20
N LYS A 164 27.75 8.90 -9.89
CA LYS A 164 27.08 9.10 -11.18
C LYS A 164 27.48 8.00 -12.18
N ARG A 165 28.80 7.75 -12.35
CA ARG A 165 29.34 6.72 -13.24
C ARG A 165 28.78 5.31 -12.98
N ALA A 166 28.42 5.02 -11.73
CA ALA A 166 27.82 3.74 -11.36
C ALA A 166 26.32 3.75 -11.56
N TRP A 167 25.63 4.87 -11.21
CA TRP A 167 24.19 4.99 -11.35
C TRP A 167 23.74 5.03 -12.81
N GLU A 168 24.58 5.42 -13.76
CA GLU A 168 24.33 5.39 -15.21
C GLU A 168 24.02 3.97 -15.73
N TYR A 169 24.46 2.93 -15.03
CA TYR A 169 24.06 1.55 -15.33
C TYR A 169 22.64 1.19 -14.89
N TYR A 170 21.96 2.06 -14.13
CA TYR A 170 20.62 1.76 -13.67
C TYR A 170 19.64 1.60 -14.84
N ASN A 171 19.09 0.41 -14.99
CA ASN A 171 18.07 0.09 -15.98
C ASN A 171 16.74 -0.24 -15.29
N HIS A 172 15.71 0.56 -15.58
CA HIS A 172 14.37 0.36 -15.04
C HIS A 172 13.57 -0.72 -15.78
N ASN A 173 14.04 -1.18 -16.95
CA ASN A 173 13.36 -2.18 -17.75
C ASN A 173 13.54 -3.59 -17.16
N VAL A 174 12.55 -4.02 -16.41
CA VAL A 174 12.54 -5.33 -15.73
C VAL A 174 12.64 -6.50 -16.72
N LYS A 175 12.04 -6.38 -17.91
CA LYS A 175 12.07 -7.44 -18.93
C LYS A 175 13.49 -7.71 -19.44
N ASP A 176 14.31 -6.67 -19.55
CA ASP A 176 15.72 -6.83 -19.95
C ASP A 176 16.53 -7.59 -18.89
N HIS A 177 16.26 -7.33 -17.60
CA HIS A 177 16.89 -8.06 -16.51
C HIS A 177 16.46 -9.53 -16.49
N ILE A 178 15.16 -9.80 -16.63
CA ILE A 178 14.63 -11.17 -16.70
C ILE A 178 15.27 -11.91 -17.88
N LYS A 179 15.30 -11.29 -19.06
CA LYS A 179 15.94 -11.87 -20.26
C LYS A 179 17.40 -12.21 -20.03
N TYR A 180 18.16 -11.30 -19.38
CA TYR A 180 19.58 -11.52 -19.10
C TYR A 180 19.80 -12.68 -18.13
N PHE A 181 19.17 -12.66 -16.96
CA PHE A 181 19.39 -13.68 -15.93
C PHE A 181 18.83 -15.06 -16.30
N SER A 182 17.81 -15.15 -17.16
CA SER A 182 17.27 -16.42 -17.65
C SER A 182 18.17 -17.16 -18.65
N GLN A 183 19.24 -16.52 -19.15
CA GLN A 183 20.16 -17.14 -20.14
C GLN A 183 20.92 -18.35 -19.59
N SER A 184 21.21 -18.37 -18.29
CA SER A 184 21.85 -19.53 -17.68
C SER A 184 21.47 -19.74 -16.21
N LYS A 185 21.50 -21.01 -15.78
CA LYS A 185 21.28 -21.37 -14.38
C LYS A 185 22.35 -20.75 -13.45
N GLU A 186 23.57 -20.55 -13.95
CA GLU A 186 24.65 -19.95 -13.19
C GLU A 186 24.38 -18.46 -12.90
N LEU A 187 23.92 -17.69 -13.90
CA LEU A 187 23.55 -16.28 -13.72
C LEU A 187 22.41 -16.15 -12.72
N LEU A 188 21.37 -16.99 -12.85
CA LEU A 188 20.26 -17.04 -11.89
C LEU A 188 20.74 -17.33 -10.47
N ARG A 189 21.61 -18.34 -10.31
CA ARG A 189 22.15 -18.72 -9.01
C ARG A 189 22.96 -17.59 -8.37
N LYS A 190 23.81 -16.92 -9.15
CA LYS A 190 24.58 -15.75 -8.69
C LYS A 190 23.66 -14.60 -8.26
N PHE A 191 22.62 -14.32 -9.05
CA PHE A 191 21.66 -13.27 -8.75
C PHE A 191 20.84 -13.57 -7.48
N ASP A 192 20.44 -14.82 -7.29
CA ASP A 192 19.70 -15.27 -6.09
C ASP A 192 20.62 -15.68 -4.93
N ILE A 193 21.85 -15.17 -4.87
CA ILE A 193 22.84 -15.48 -3.82
C ILE A 193 22.94 -16.99 -3.61
N GLU A 194 23.50 -17.70 -4.60
CA GLU A 194 23.63 -19.16 -4.64
C GLU A 194 22.27 -19.90 -4.51
N GLY A 195 21.17 -19.24 -4.83
CA GLY A 195 19.80 -19.77 -4.73
C GLY A 195 19.17 -19.61 -3.35
N HIS A 196 19.79 -18.84 -2.45
CA HIS A 196 19.31 -18.60 -1.09
C HIS A 196 18.46 -17.32 -0.95
N ALA A 197 18.27 -16.55 -2.05
CA ALA A 197 17.42 -15.38 -2.12
C ALA A 197 16.33 -15.53 -3.20
N TYR A 198 15.37 -14.64 -3.22
CA TYR A 198 14.28 -14.64 -4.19
C TYR A 198 14.31 -13.39 -5.08
N PHE A 199 15.48 -12.88 -5.45
CA PHE A 199 15.59 -11.65 -6.23
C PHE A 199 15.06 -11.81 -7.66
N TYR A 200 15.29 -12.98 -8.28
CA TYR A 200 14.72 -13.25 -9.59
C TYR A 200 13.18 -13.31 -9.55
N LYS A 201 12.63 -13.91 -8.49
CA LYS A 201 11.20 -13.89 -8.28
C LYS A 201 10.67 -12.45 -8.09
N GLN A 202 11.42 -11.58 -7.40
CA GLN A 202 11.05 -10.17 -7.28
C GLN A 202 11.06 -9.44 -8.64
N LEU A 203 11.96 -9.78 -9.57
CA LEU A 203 11.91 -9.26 -10.95
C LEU A 203 10.64 -9.73 -11.67
N LEU A 204 10.27 -11.01 -11.55
CA LEU A 204 9.02 -11.53 -12.12
C LEU A 204 7.80 -10.83 -11.51
N ASP A 205 7.77 -10.68 -10.19
CA ASP A 205 6.68 -9.98 -9.49
C ASP A 205 6.61 -8.48 -9.86
N ASN A 206 7.75 -7.83 -10.19
CA ASN A 206 7.79 -6.48 -10.77
C ASN A 206 7.21 -6.46 -12.19
N ALA A 207 7.55 -7.44 -13.05
CA ALA A 207 7.03 -7.53 -14.40
C ALA A 207 5.51 -7.78 -14.43
N ASP A 208 5.02 -8.52 -13.45
CA ASP A 208 3.59 -8.79 -13.22
C ASP A 208 2.85 -7.66 -12.48
N HIS A 209 3.52 -6.53 -12.19
CA HIS A 209 2.97 -5.41 -11.40
C HIS A 209 2.45 -5.78 -9.99
N LYS A 210 2.92 -6.90 -9.42
CA LYS A 210 2.60 -7.32 -8.04
C LYS A 210 3.36 -6.51 -7.00
N ILE A 211 4.59 -6.12 -7.33
CA ILE A 211 5.43 -5.22 -6.55
C ILE A 211 6.05 -4.17 -7.49
N TYR A 212 6.48 -3.04 -6.92
CA TYR A 212 7.22 -2.02 -7.65
C TYR A 212 8.47 -1.66 -6.84
N SER A 213 9.54 -2.46 -7.00
CA SER A 213 10.80 -2.33 -6.25
C SER A 213 11.91 -1.74 -7.11
N TRP A 214 12.46 -0.60 -6.70
CA TRP A 214 13.63 0.01 -7.30
C TRP A 214 14.91 -0.77 -6.96
N ALA A 215 15.01 -1.29 -5.73
CA ALA A 215 16.21 -1.92 -5.19
C ALA A 215 16.61 -3.19 -5.95
N VAL A 216 15.65 -4.06 -6.29
CA VAL A 216 15.94 -5.26 -7.08
C VAL A 216 16.38 -4.92 -8.50
N ARG A 217 15.87 -3.82 -9.09
CA ARG A 217 16.31 -3.32 -10.40
C ARG A 217 17.72 -2.74 -10.33
N TRP A 218 18.04 -2.02 -9.25
CA TRP A 218 19.40 -1.53 -9.01
C TRP A 218 20.36 -2.70 -8.83
N TYR A 219 20.04 -3.67 -7.99
CA TYR A 219 20.86 -4.87 -7.80
C TYR A 219 21.09 -5.63 -9.11
N ALA A 220 20.05 -5.81 -9.92
CA ALA A 220 20.15 -6.46 -11.22
C ALA A 220 21.07 -5.68 -12.19
N SER A 221 20.93 -4.37 -12.27
CA SER A 221 21.75 -3.49 -13.12
C SER A 221 23.22 -3.55 -12.71
N TRP A 222 23.47 -3.35 -11.45
CA TRP A 222 24.77 -3.33 -10.82
C TRP A 222 25.52 -4.69 -10.98
N LEU A 223 24.84 -5.82 -10.75
CA LEU A 223 25.43 -7.14 -10.92
C LEU A 223 25.77 -7.46 -12.38
N ARG A 224 24.91 -7.03 -13.32
CA ARG A 224 25.18 -7.14 -14.77
C ARG A 224 26.41 -6.35 -15.19
N ALA A 225 26.63 -5.19 -14.60
CA ALA A 225 27.82 -4.37 -14.84
C ALA A 225 29.08 -4.92 -14.17
N GLY A 226 28.99 -5.99 -13.38
CA GLY A 226 30.13 -6.62 -12.70
C GLY A 226 30.61 -5.88 -11.46
N GLY A 227 29.80 -4.99 -10.90
CA GLY A 227 30.14 -4.11 -9.79
C GLY A 227 30.53 -4.82 -8.50
N TYR A 228 31.33 -4.14 -7.68
CA TYR A 228 31.64 -4.50 -6.31
C TYR A 228 30.99 -3.52 -5.35
N SER A 229 30.53 -4.02 -4.21
CA SER A 229 30.06 -3.23 -3.08
C SER A 229 31.04 -3.30 -1.94
N LEU A 230 31.44 -2.14 -1.41
CA LEU A 230 32.22 -2.06 -0.18
C LEU A 230 31.27 -2.15 1.02
N PHE A 231 31.58 -3.05 1.93
CA PHE A 231 30.87 -3.22 3.20
C PHE A 231 31.76 -2.85 4.38
N PRO A 232 31.19 -2.24 5.44
CA PRO A 232 31.86 -2.16 6.73
C PRO A 232 31.89 -3.54 7.40
N LYS A 233 32.88 -3.82 8.22
CA LYS A 233 32.95 -5.06 9.03
C LYS A 233 31.79 -5.16 10.03
N MET A 234 31.37 -4.04 10.56
CA MET A 234 30.23 -3.90 11.50
C MET A 234 29.31 -2.79 11.00
N SER A 235 28.03 -2.93 11.23
CA SER A 235 27.06 -1.94 10.74
C SER A 235 27.25 -0.56 11.38
N LEU A 236 27.05 0.48 10.56
CA LEU A 236 26.97 1.88 10.96
C LEU A 236 25.52 2.41 10.88
N VAL A 237 24.61 1.55 10.49
CA VAL A 237 23.18 1.86 10.31
C VAL A 237 22.34 0.79 10.97
N LYS A 238 21.26 1.19 11.63
CA LYS A 238 20.19 0.31 12.13
C LYS A 238 18.91 0.61 11.37
N ASN A 239 18.29 -0.44 10.81
CA ASN A 239 16.95 -0.33 10.27
C ASN A 239 15.92 -0.53 11.38
N ILE A 240 15.07 0.48 11.62
CA ILE A 240 14.01 0.47 12.64
C ILE A 240 12.63 0.22 12.05
N GLY A 241 12.50 0.01 10.73
CA GLY A 241 11.25 -0.18 10.01
C GLY A 241 10.62 -1.57 10.18
N PHE A 242 11.19 -2.47 11.01
CA PHE A 242 10.65 -3.80 11.31
C PHE A 242 9.64 -3.81 12.46
N ASP A 243 9.04 -2.69 12.79
CA ASP A 243 8.04 -2.51 13.85
C ASP A 243 6.59 -2.77 13.40
N GLY A 244 6.40 -3.19 12.14
CA GLY A 244 5.09 -3.42 11.55
C GLY A 244 4.44 -2.18 10.92
N SER A 245 5.08 -1.01 10.98
CA SER A 245 4.58 0.23 10.34
C SER A 245 4.91 0.33 8.85
N GLY A 246 5.84 -0.48 8.35
CA GLY A 246 6.32 -0.49 6.96
C GLY A 246 5.44 -1.33 6.02
N ILE A 247 5.40 -0.95 4.74
CA ILE A 247 4.59 -1.62 3.70
C ILE A 247 5.11 -3.05 3.38
N HIS A 248 6.38 -3.33 3.65
CA HIS A 248 7.07 -4.57 3.23
C HIS A 248 7.75 -5.33 4.37
N CYS A 249 7.57 -4.93 5.61
CA CYS A 249 8.31 -5.47 6.76
C CYS A 249 7.39 -6.19 7.74
N ASP A 250 7.48 -7.53 7.76
CA ASP A 250 7.08 -8.32 8.93
C ASP A 250 8.14 -8.10 10.04
N SER A 251 7.75 -8.28 11.32
CA SER A 251 8.65 -8.18 12.48
C SER A 251 9.75 -9.27 12.45
N ILE A 252 10.80 -9.05 11.67
CA ILE A 252 11.89 -10.03 11.47
C ILE A 252 13.13 -9.56 12.21
N SER A 253 13.34 -10.06 13.42
CA SER A 253 14.50 -9.79 14.28
C SER A 253 15.86 -10.23 13.69
N MET A 254 15.86 -11.01 12.60
CA MET A 254 17.11 -11.56 12.04
C MET A 254 18.02 -10.54 11.33
N TYR A 255 17.50 -9.35 11.00
CA TYR A 255 18.27 -8.26 10.40
C TYR A 255 18.65 -7.19 11.43
N ASP A 256 18.27 -7.38 12.69
CA ASP A 256 18.58 -6.43 13.75
C ASP A 256 20.07 -6.45 14.06
N VAL A 257 20.65 -5.27 14.16
CA VAL A 257 22.08 -5.07 14.43
C VAL A 257 22.26 -3.92 15.42
N ASN A 258 23.35 -3.96 16.17
CA ASN A 258 23.80 -2.85 16.99
C ASN A 258 24.92 -2.11 16.24
N PRO A 259 24.66 -0.91 15.71
CA PRO A 259 25.68 -0.14 15.01
C PRO A 259 26.86 0.20 15.91
N VAL A 260 28.08 0.15 15.35
CA VAL A 260 29.26 0.70 16.03
C VAL A 260 29.33 2.21 15.87
N GLU A 261 29.95 2.88 16.80
CA GLU A 261 30.00 4.34 16.81
C GLU A 261 30.74 4.89 15.59
N SER A 262 31.89 4.29 15.25
CA SER A 262 32.70 4.65 14.06
C SER A 262 33.57 3.48 13.61
N LEU A 263 34.06 3.54 12.37
CA LEU A 263 34.98 2.58 11.79
C LEU A 263 36.05 3.31 10.98
N PRO A 264 37.35 3.02 11.20
CA PRO A 264 38.42 3.56 10.37
C PRO A 264 38.42 2.91 8.98
N VAL A 265 38.68 3.70 7.96
CA VAL A 265 38.75 3.24 6.56
C VAL A 265 40.21 3.13 6.13
N LYS A 266 40.55 2.00 5.51
CA LYS A 266 41.83 1.81 4.83
C LYS A 266 41.58 1.27 3.41
N LYS A 267 42.38 1.76 2.46
CA LYS A 267 42.29 1.25 1.08
C LYS A 267 42.68 -0.21 1.04
N ILE A 268 41.91 -1.03 0.37
CA ILE A 268 42.13 -2.46 0.17
C ILE A 268 41.96 -2.80 -1.32
N ASP A 269 42.48 -3.93 -1.75
CA ASP A 269 42.30 -4.40 -3.11
C ASP A 269 40.84 -4.73 -3.40
N VAL A 270 40.38 -4.37 -4.61
CA VAL A 270 39.00 -4.60 -5.05
C VAL A 270 38.87 -6.04 -5.55
N VAL A 271 38.72 -6.94 -4.58
CA VAL A 271 38.50 -8.37 -4.77
C VAL A 271 37.43 -8.86 -3.80
N GLU A 272 36.60 -9.80 -4.24
CA GLU A 272 35.55 -10.35 -3.37
C GLU A 272 36.16 -11.12 -2.19
N ASN A 273 35.72 -10.80 -0.98
CA ASN A 273 36.11 -11.54 0.22
C ASN A 273 35.33 -12.87 0.27
N LYS A 274 35.99 -13.95 -0.15
CA LYS A 274 35.40 -15.29 -0.24
C LYS A 274 34.97 -15.85 1.12
N THR A 275 35.64 -15.47 2.21
CA THR A 275 35.32 -15.95 3.56
C THR A 275 33.99 -15.31 4.03
N ILE A 276 33.88 -14.01 3.91
CA ILE A 276 32.64 -13.30 4.27
C ILE A 276 31.50 -13.66 3.30
N ARG A 277 31.82 -13.88 2.01
CA ARG A 277 30.81 -14.34 1.05
C ARG A 277 30.14 -15.63 1.51
N LYS A 278 30.91 -16.61 1.99
CA LYS A 278 30.36 -17.86 2.54
C LYS A 278 29.46 -17.63 3.78
N GLU A 279 29.80 -16.65 4.63
CA GLU A 279 28.94 -16.31 5.79
C GLU A 279 27.62 -15.67 5.35
N PHE A 280 27.66 -14.84 4.30
CA PHE A 280 26.44 -14.30 3.68
C PHE A 280 25.58 -15.40 3.07
N ASP A 281 26.18 -16.34 2.33
CA ASP A 281 25.46 -17.48 1.75
C ASP A 281 24.77 -18.29 2.87
N ARG A 282 25.46 -18.59 3.97
CA ARG A 282 24.88 -19.28 5.14
C ARG A 282 23.78 -18.47 5.82
N PHE A 283 23.93 -17.15 5.90
CA PHE A 283 22.93 -16.29 6.49
C PHE A 283 21.63 -16.32 5.65
N PHE A 284 21.73 -16.15 4.34
CA PHE A 284 20.58 -16.21 3.45
C PHE A 284 19.96 -17.62 3.40
N GLU A 285 20.75 -18.68 3.43
CA GLU A 285 20.29 -20.07 3.53
C GLU A 285 19.45 -20.29 4.81
N ARG A 286 19.96 -19.85 5.96
CA ARG A 286 19.23 -19.93 7.24
C ARG A 286 17.92 -19.11 7.20
N SER A 287 17.94 -17.94 6.57
CA SER A 287 16.77 -17.10 6.34
C SER A 287 15.71 -17.85 5.54
N LEU A 288 16.12 -18.47 4.46
CA LEU A 288 15.28 -19.28 3.58
C LEU A 288 14.70 -20.50 4.32
N THR A 289 15.58 -21.25 5.01
CA THR A 289 15.21 -22.44 5.78
C THR A 289 14.23 -22.10 6.90
N ARG A 290 14.40 -20.97 7.59
CA ARG A 290 13.46 -20.48 8.61
C ARG A 290 12.07 -20.18 8.02
N LYS A 291 12.01 -19.49 6.88
CA LYS A 291 10.76 -19.23 6.16
C LYS A 291 10.07 -20.52 5.71
N ILE A 292 10.85 -21.48 5.16
CA ILE A 292 10.35 -22.78 4.70
C ILE A 292 9.96 -23.67 5.91
N SER A 293 10.77 -23.69 6.97
CA SER A 293 10.50 -24.44 8.19
C SER A 293 9.26 -23.94 8.90
N HIS A 294 9.04 -22.62 8.98
CA HIS A 294 7.81 -22.07 9.56
C HIS A 294 6.58 -22.47 8.74
N LYS A 295 6.67 -22.37 7.41
CA LYS A 295 5.62 -22.82 6.48
C LYS A 295 5.39 -24.33 6.54
N ASN A 296 6.46 -25.12 6.67
CA ASN A 296 6.39 -26.59 6.78
C ASN A 296 6.00 -27.04 8.20
N ARG A 297 6.40 -26.30 9.25
CA ARG A 297 5.98 -26.56 10.62
C ARG A 297 4.47 -26.29 10.79
N VAL A 298 3.95 -25.23 10.17
CA VAL A 298 2.50 -24.99 10.08
C VAL A 298 1.83 -26.08 9.25
N LYS A 299 2.38 -26.46 8.09
CA LYS A 299 1.86 -27.57 7.28
C LYS A 299 1.97 -28.93 7.99
N SER A 300 3.05 -29.20 8.73
CA SER A 300 3.21 -30.47 9.50
C SER A 300 2.33 -30.50 10.74
N LEU A 301 2.13 -29.35 11.41
CA LEU A 301 1.14 -29.23 12.49
C LEU A 301 -0.28 -29.46 11.93
N ILE A 302 -0.60 -28.87 10.77
CA ILE A 302 -1.87 -29.14 10.08
C ILE A 302 -1.98 -30.61 9.65
N ARG A 303 -0.91 -31.26 9.19
CA ARG A 303 -0.90 -32.70 8.86
C ARG A 303 -0.93 -33.60 10.10
N LYS A 304 -0.15 -33.28 11.13
CA LYS A 304 -0.01 -34.10 12.35
C LYS A 304 -1.22 -33.97 13.27
N TYR A 305 -1.85 -32.81 13.29
CA TYR A 305 -3.04 -32.55 14.11
C TYR A 305 -4.30 -32.30 13.27
N GLY A 306 -4.23 -32.54 11.96
CA GLY A 306 -5.32 -32.30 10.99
C GLY A 306 -6.50 -33.29 11.05
N GLY A 307 -6.56 -34.16 12.07
CA GLY A 307 -7.74 -34.97 12.35
C GLY A 307 -8.92 -34.12 12.86
N ARG A 308 -10.15 -34.67 12.78
CA ARG A 308 -11.38 -34.01 13.24
C ARG A 308 -11.27 -33.38 14.64
N GLN A 309 -10.50 -33.97 15.54
CA GLN A 309 -10.32 -33.49 16.93
C GLN A 309 -9.48 -32.21 17.02
N ALA A 310 -8.42 -32.07 16.21
CA ALA A 310 -7.60 -30.86 16.23
C ALA A 310 -8.31 -29.65 15.61
N LYS A 311 -9.16 -29.89 14.60
CA LYS A 311 -10.06 -28.85 14.09
C LYS A 311 -11.01 -28.34 15.19
N HIS A 312 -11.51 -29.22 16.03
CA HIS A 312 -12.36 -28.85 17.16
C HIS A 312 -11.63 -28.06 18.26
N VAL A 313 -10.38 -28.43 18.59
CA VAL A 313 -9.57 -27.73 19.59
C VAL A 313 -9.17 -26.35 19.07
N MET A 314 -8.69 -26.25 17.82
CA MET A 314 -8.35 -24.99 17.17
C MET A 314 -9.57 -24.06 17.08
N ARG A 315 -10.72 -24.61 16.72
CA ARG A 315 -12.00 -23.91 16.67
C ARG A 315 -12.41 -23.34 18.04
N ARG A 316 -12.30 -24.13 19.10
CA ARG A 316 -12.59 -23.66 20.48
C ARG A 316 -11.61 -22.57 20.93
N LEU A 317 -10.33 -22.72 20.57
CA LEU A 317 -9.29 -21.73 20.90
C LEU A 317 -9.52 -20.41 20.15
N LEU A 318 -9.81 -20.47 18.87
CA LEU A 318 -10.11 -19.29 18.04
C LEU A 318 -11.37 -18.56 18.51
N ILE A 319 -12.44 -19.29 18.84
CA ILE A 319 -13.69 -18.70 19.39
C ILE A 319 -13.44 -18.06 20.77
N ARG A 320 -12.51 -18.61 21.56
CA ARG A 320 -12.18 -18.09 22.89
C ARG A 320 -11.30 -16.84 22.82
N LEU A 321 -10.39 -16.77 21.85
CA LEU A 321 -9.50 -15.61 21.62
C LEU A 321 -10.19 -14.49 20.84
N PHE A 322 -11.12 -14.83 19.97
CA PHE A 322 -11.84 -13.90 19.09
C PHE A 322 -13.33 -14.25 19.06
N PRO A 323 -14.12 -13.83 20.06
CA PRO A 323 -15.55 -14.16 20.15
C PRO A 323 -16.37 -13.77 18.93
N GLU A 324 -15.96 -12.71 18.23
CA GLU A 324 -16.59 -12.18 17.02
C GLU A 324 -16.49 -13.11 15.80
N ILE A 325 -15.59 -14.10 15.81
CA ILE A 325 -15.50 -15.10 14.74
C ILE A 325 -16.32 -16.37 15.01
N ARG A 326 -17.10 -16.38 16.11
CA ARG A 326 -17.91 -17.55 16.49
C ARG A 326 -18.78 -18.05 15.35
N ASP A 327 -19.46 -17.14 14.66
CA ASP A 327 -20.37 -17.46 13.56
C ASP A 327 -19.64 -17.94 12.30
N LEU A 328 -18.43 -17.43 12.07
CA LEU A 328 -17.53 -17.83 10.98
C LEU A 328 -16.98 -19.24 11.16
N VAL A 329 -16.76 -19.67 12.42
CA VAL A 329 -16.14 -20.94 12.76
C VAL A 329 -17.20 -22.00 13.11
N SER A 330 -18.46 -21.62 13.28
CA SER A 330 -19.55 -22.52 13.65
C SER A 330 -20.14 -23.30 12.46
N SER A 331 -19.99 -22.84 11.21
CA SER A 331 -20.41 -23.57 10.03
C SER A 331 -19.52 -24.79 9.74
N ASN A 332 -20.12 -25.91 9.36
CA ASN A 332 -19.41 -27.15 8.99
C ASN A 332 -18.66 -27.07 7.65
N GLU A 333 -18.70 -25.93 6.99
CA GLU A 333 -17.98 -25.67 5.74
C GLU A 333 -16.52 -25.31 6.03
N GLY A 334 -15.60 -25.94 5.32
CA GLY A 334 -14.17 -25.79 5.54
C GLY A 334 -13.71 -24.34 5.42
N ILE A 335 -12.78 -23.92 6.26
CA ILE A 335 -12.13 -22.57 6.32
C ILE A 335 -11.60 -22.08 4.95
N GLY A 336 -11.64 -22.93 3.90
CA GLY A 336 -11.22 -22.61 2.55
C GLY A 336 -12.24 -21.91 1.66
N THR A 337 -13.53 -21.85 2.06
CA THR A 337 -14.63 -21.37 1.20
C THR A 337 -15.13 -19.96 1.54
N ILE A 338 -14.78 -19.40 2.71
CA ILE A 338 -15.22 -18.07 3.11
C ILE A 338 -14.16 -17.05 2.68
N ARG A 339 -14.21 -16.60 1.44
CA ARG A 339 -13.36 -15.52 0.94
C ARG A 339 -14.20 -14.25 0.78
N SER A 340 -14.11 -13.35 1.75
CA SER A 340 -14.51 -11.96 1.53
C SER A 340 -13.44 -11.27 0.69
N PHE A 341 -13.86 -10.50 -0.32
CA PHE A 341 -12.97 -9.80 -1.24
C PHE A 341 -13.33 -8.33 -1.28
N LYS A 342 -12.32 -7.46 -1.12
CA LYS A 342 -12.46 -6.01 -1.22
C LYS A 342 -11.31 -5.45 -2.05
N ARG A 343 -11.63 -4.84 -3.19
CA ARG A 343 -10.67 -4.21 -4.09
C ARG A 343 -11.14 -2.80 -4.43
N ASN A 344 -10.24 -1.82 -4.38
CA ASN A 344 -10.50 -0.44 -4.78
C ASN A 344 -11.86 0.09 -4.26
N THR A 345 -12.15 -0.17 -2.98
CA THR A 345 -13.43 0.17 -2.36
C THR A 345 -13.22 1.07 -1.15
N LYS A 346 -13.84 2.23 -1.18
CA LYS A 346 -13.85 3.22 -0.09
C LYS A 346 -15.09 3.03 0.78
N THR A 347 -14.91 3.17 2.08
CA THR A 347 -16.04 3.11 3.03
C THR A 347 -16.00 4.33 3.94
N GLY A 348 -17.15 4.92 4.19
CA GLY A 348 -17.34 5.96 5.19
C GLY A 348 -17.28 5.45 6.62
N ARG A 349 -17.61 6.32 7.58
CA ARG A 349 -17.69 6.01 9.01
C ARG A 349 -18.82 5.03 9.29
N TYR A 350 -18.64 4.13 10.25
CA TYR A 350 -19.65 3.18 10.72
C TYR A 350 -20.27 2.30 9.62
N VAL A 351 -19.53 2.07 8.52
CA VAL A 351 -19.94 1.12 7.49
C VAL A 351 -19.65 -0.30 7.95
N ARG A 352 -20.66 -1.18 7.85
CA ARG A 352 -20.52 -2.60 8.20
C ARG A 352 -20.81 -3.50 7.00
N THR A 353 -19.88 -4.41 6.67
CA THR A 353 -20.07 -5.44 5.65
C THR A 353 -20.00 -6.82 6.31
N MET A 354 -21.02 -7.65 6.11
CA MET A 354 -21.10 -8.98 6.69
C MET A 354 -20.52 -10.02 5.73
N SER A 355 -19.60 -10.84 6.21
CA SER A 355 -18.95 -11.89 5.42
C SER A 355 -19.89 -13.07 5.10
N PRO A 356 -19.70 -13.76 3.95
CA PRO A 356 -18.81 -13.40 2.86
C PRO A 356 -19.36 -12.28 1.97
N TYR A 357 -18.46 -11.47 1.39
CA TYR A 357 -18.83 -10.41 0.45
C TYR A 357 -17.80 -10.26 -0.68
N HIS A 358 -18.24 -9.68 -1.80
CA HIS A 358 -17.38 -9.32 -2.92
C HIS A 358 -17.63 -7.87 -3.28
N LEU A 359 -16.67 -6.98 -2.97
CA LEU A 359 -16.77 -5.55 -3.24
C LEU A 359 -15.61 -5.12 -4.15
N SER A 360 -15.90 -4.55 -5.31
CA SER A 360 -14.88 -4.01 -6.21
C SER A 360 -15.29 -2.67 -6.82
N ASP A 361 -14.35 -1.73 -6.74
CA ASP A 361 -14.51 -0.41 -7.33
C ASP A 361 -15.74 0.34 -6.80
N CYS A 362 -15.97 0.29 -5.48
CA CYS A 362 -17.14 0.85 -4.80
C CYS A 362 -16.79 2.04 -3.90
N VAL A 363 -17.78 2.90 -3.71
CA VAL A 363 -17.77 3.95 -2.68
C VAL A 363 -19.03 3.76 -1.83
N ILE A 364 -18.88 3.63 -0.51
CA ILE A 364 -19.98 3.37 0.41
C ILE A 364 -20.01 4.48 1.47
N GLY A 365 -21.13 5.19 1.56
CA GLY A 365 -21.34 6.30 2.49
C GLY A 365 -21.49 5.86 3.94
N ASP A 366 -21.41 6.83 4.85
CA ASP A 366 -21.48 6.65 6.30
C ASP A 366 -22.75 5.90 6.74
N TYR A 367 -22.65 5.13 7.83
CA TYR A 367 -23.77 4.44 8.49
C TYR A 367 -24.49 3.40 7.64
N THR A 368 -23.90 2.97 6.51
CA THR A 368 -24.49 1.96 5.62
C THR A 368 -24.05 0.56 6.03
N TYR A 369 -24.96 -0.41 6.01
CA TYR A 369 -24.57 -1.81 6.15
C TYR A 369 -24.96 -2.66 4.94
N ILE A 370 -24.15 -3.67 4.65
CA ILE A 370 -24.36 -4.66 3.59
C ILE A 370 -24.29 -6.04 4.21
N ALA A 371 -25.38 -6.78 4.13
CA ALA A 371 -25.47 -8.14 4.65
C ALA A 371 -24.70 -9.13 3.77
N GLY A 372 -24.43 -10.32 4.32
CA GLY A 372 -23.56 -11.32 3.73
C GLY A 372 -24.00 -11.88 2.37
N ASN A 373 -23.06 -12.58 1.71
CA ASN A 373 -23.23 -13.16 0.36
C ASN A 373 -23.54 -12.13 -0.73
N SER A 374 -23.14 -10.87 -0.53
CA SER A 374 -23.39 -9.77 -1.46
C SER A 374 -22.21 -9.56 -2.40
N TRP A 375 -22.51 -9.29 -3.68
CA TRP A 375 -21.55 -9.06 -4.75
C TRP A 375 -21.86 -7.70 -5.37
N VAL A 376 -20.97 -6.73 -5.15
CA VAL A 376 -21.16 -5.33 -5.57
C VAL A 376 -19.93 -4.86 -6.33
N SER A 377 -20.16 -4.31 -7.50
CA SER A 377 -19.10 -3.87 -8.37
C SER A 377 -19.44 -2.55 -9.06
N LYS A 378 -18.44 -1.65 -9.15
CA LYS A 378 -18.53 -0.34 -9.81
C LYS A 378 -19.78 0.46 -9.37
N THR A 379 -19.94 0.59 -8.04
CA THR A 379 -21.17 1.14 -7.42
C THR A 379 -20.84 2.21 -6.39
N ARG A 380 -21.60 3.32 -6.45
CA ARG A 380 -21.67 4.32 -5.36
C ARG A 380 -22.90 4.06 -4.54
N ILE A 381 -22.74 3.93 -3.24
CA ILE A 381 -23.83 3.75 -2.27
C ILE A 381 -23.80 4.93 -1.30
N GLY A 382 -24.92 5.58 -1.10
CA GLY A 382 -25.09 6.71 -0.19
C GLY A 382 -24.98 6.32 1.28
N LYS A 383 -25.37 7.24 2.14
CA LYS A 383 -25.38 7.10 3.61
C LYS A 383 -26.66 6.42 4.08
N PHE A 384 -26.60 5.81 5.27
CA PHE A 384 -27.76 5.20 5.97
C PHE A 384 -28.49 4.11 5.18
N CYS A 385 -27.82 3.47 4.21
CA CYS A 385 -28.47 2.41 3.44
C CYS A 385 -28.52 1.09 4.20
N SER A 386 -29.65 0.41 4.11
CA SER A 386 -29.91 -0.91 4.70
C SER A 386 -29.99 -1.95 3.61
N ILE A 387 -28.94 -2.78 3.45
CA ILE A 387 -28.82 -3.70 2.32
C ILE A 387 -28.88 -5.14 2.82
N GLY A 388 -29.92 -5.86 2.36
CA GLY A 388 -30.17 -7.25 2.67
C GLY A 388 -29.15 -8.21 2.03
N PRO A 389 -29.15 -9.48 2.44
CA PRO A 389 -28.19 -10.47 1.97
C PRO A 389 -28.42 -10.86 0.50
N GLN A 390 -27.33 -11.33 -0.15
CA GLN A 390 -27.35 -11.80 -1.53
C GLN A 390 -27.69 -10.72 -2.56
N LEU A 391 -27.27 -9.48 -2.32
CA LEU A 391 -27.31 -8.43 -3.33
C LEU A 391 -26.34 -8.77 -4.47
N LEU A 392 -26.83 -8.77 -5.73
CA LEU A 392 -26.02 -8.81 -6.95
C LEU A 392 -26.10 -7.44 -7.62
N CYS A 393 -24.97 -6.72 -7.72
CA CYS A 393 -24.96 -5.35 -8.19
C CYS A 393 -23.82 -5.12 -9.17
N GLY A 394 -24.14 -4.98 -10.45
CA GLY A 394 -23.27 -4.73 -11.59
C GLY A 394 -22.28 -5.85 -11.89
N TRP A 395 -22.33 -6.44 -13.09
CA TRP A 395 -21.37 -7.48 -13.54
C TRP A 395 -21.15 -7.47 -15.03
N GLY A 396 -21.58 -6.43 -15.70
CA GLY A 396 -21.24 -6.16 -17.07
C GLY A 396 -22.42 -6.17 -18.02
N ILE A 397 -22.15 -5.60 -19.18
CA ILE A 397 -23.08 -5.42 -20.29
C ILE A 397 -22.43 -6.08 -21.50
N HIS A 398 -23.20 -6.85 -22.25
CA HIS A 398 -22.81 -7.38 -23.56
C HIS A 398 -23.58 -6.65 -24.65
N PRO A 399 -23.00 -6.45 -25.85
CA PRO A 399 -23.70 -5.86 -26.98
C PRO A 399 -24.78 -6.82 -27.47
N VAL A 400 -25.98 -6.31 -27.72
CA VAL A 400 -27.12 -7.12 -28.22
C VAL A 400 -27.28 -7.03 -29.73
N ASP A 401 -26.76 -5.94 -30.35
CA ASP A 401 -26.89 -5.64 -31.78
C ASP A 401 -25.56 -5.87 -32.51
N SER A 402 -24.91 -7.00 -32.22
CA SER A 402 -23.64 -7.38 -32.84
C SER A 402 -23.64 -8.82 -33.32
N VAL A 403 -22.72 -9.17 -34.22
CA VAL A 403 -22.56 -10.52 -34.77
C VAL A 403 -22.35 -11.55 -33.65
N SER A 404 -21.72 -11.16 -32.55
CA SER A 404 -21.48 -12.00 -31.38
C SER A 404 -21.49 -11.18 -30.09
N THR A 405 -22.12 -11.70 -29.05
CA THR A 405 -22.09 -11.15 -27.69
C THR A 405 -20.80 -11.50 -26.95
N HIS A 406 -19.90 -12.27 -27.56
CA HIS A 406 -18.71 -12.78 -26.87
C HIS A 406 -17.59 -11.73 -26.81
N PRO A 407 -17.02 -11.43 -25.61
CA PRO A 407 -16.07 -10.33 -25.41
C PRO A 407 -14.74 -10.50 -26.17
N MET A 408 -14.39 -11.70 -26.62
CA MET A 408 -13.20 -11.96 -27.42
C MET A 408 -13.13 -11.08 -28.68
N PHE A 409 -14.27 -10.61 -29.21
CA PHE A 409 -14.34 -9.84 -30.47
C PHE A 409 -14.38 -8.32 -30.26
N TYR A 410 -14.61 -7.84 -29.00
CA TYR A 410 -14.80 -6.43 -28.73
C TYR A 410 -14.11 -5.90 -27.46
N SER A 411 -13.56 -6.78 -26.61
CA SER A 411 -12.93 -6.40 -25.33
C SER A 411 -11.45 -6.79 -25.28
N THR A 412 -10.63 -5.93 -24.70
CA THR A 412 -9.21 -6.21 -24.43
C THR A 412 -8.99 -7.01 -23.15
N GLN A 413 -10.03 -7.26 -22.35
CA GLN A 413 -9.94 -7.82 -20.99
C GLN A 413 -9.64 -9.33 -20.94
N LYS A 414 -9.72 -10.02 -22.08
CA LYS A 414 -9.41 -11.48 -22.19
C LYS A 414 -10.18 -12.34 -21.20
N GLN A 415 -11.48 -12.16 -21.05
CA GLN A 415 -12.32 -12.85 -20.08
C GLN A 415 -12.23 -14.39 -20.16
N ASN A 416 -12.03 -14.93 -21.36
CA ASN A 416 -11.78 -16.36 -21.60
C ASN A 416 -10.29 -16.72 -21.78
N GLY A 417 -9.36 -15.81 -21.43
CA GLY A 417 -7.92 -15.97 -21.59
C GLY A 417 -7.36 -15.49 -22.95
N MET A 418 -8.22 -15.12 -23.91
CA MET A 418 -7.84 -14.71 -25.26
C MET A 418 -8.70 -13.53 -25.75
N THR A 419 -8.16 -12.71 -26.67
CA THR A 419 -8.93 -11.72 -27.43
C THR A 419 -8.35 -11.52 -28.83
N LEU A 420 -9.22 -11.21 -29.77
CA LEU A 420 -8.89 -10.76 -31.13
C LEU A 420 -9.00 -9.23 -31.26
N SER A 421 -9.47 -8.54 -30.21
CA SER A 421 -9.67 -7.09 -30.24
C SER A 421 -8.46 -6.37 -29.66
N ASN A 422 -7.96 -5.35 -30.35
CA ASN A 422 -6.87 -4.48 -29.90
C ASN A 422 -7.37 -3.26 -29.12
N ILE A 423 -8.69 -3.02 -29.13
CA ILE A 423 -9.36 -1.90 -28.45
C ILE A 423 -10.68 -2.40 -27.83
N ASP A 424 -11.13 -1.72 -26.78
CA ASP A 424 -12.47 -1.94 -26.23
C ASP A 424 -13.49 -1.20 -27.12
N LYS A 425 -14.31 -1.98 -27.86
CA LYS A 425 -15.30 -1.45 -28.81
C LYS A 425 -16.65 -1.16 -28.15
N VAL A 426 -16.85 -1.65 -26.93
CA VAL A 426 -18.10 -1.56 -26.15
C VAL A 426 -17.80 -1.13 -24.74
N GLN A 427 -18.65 -0.28 -24.19
CA GLN A 427 -18.61 0.04 -22.75
C GLN A 427 -19.26 -1.09 -21.95
N GLU A 428 -18.46 -2.07 -21.55
CA GLU A 428 -18.92 -3.26 -20.83
C GLU A 428 -19.42 -2.99 -19.41
N ARG A 429 -19.10 -1.83 -18.81
CA ARG A 429 -19.39 -1.53 -17.42
C ARG A 429 -19.89 -0.10 -17.26
N LYS A 430 -21.05 0.09 -16.61
CA LYS A 430 -21.58 1.40 -16.23
C LYS A 430 -21.67 1.53 -14.72
N GLU A 431 -21.34 2.71 -14.18
CA GLU A 431 -21.43 2.97 -12.74
C GLU A 431 -22.90 2.91 -12.29
N ILE A 432 -23.15 2.23 -11.17
CA ILE A 432 -24.43 2.19 -10.50
C ILE A 432 -24.41 3.21 -9.38
N SER A 433 -25.51 3.97 -9.22
CA SER A 433 -25.65 4.96 -8.15
C SER A 433 -26.84 4.62 -7.27
N ILE A 434 -26.60 4.41 -5.98
CA ILE A 434 -27.61 4.17 -4.96
C ILE A 434 -27.58 5.37 -4.02
N GLY A 435 -28.70 6.06 -3.88
CA GLY A 435 -28.88 7.24 -3.03
C GLY A 435 -28.73 6.94 -1.54
N ASN A 436 -29.13 7.90 -0.71
CA ASN A 436 -29.10 7.81 0.74
C ASN A 436 -30.40 7.21 1.28
N ASP A 437 -30.38 6.61 2.48
CA ASP A 437 -31.56 6.02 3.14
C ASP A 437 -32.30 4.98 2.26
N VAL A 438 -31.55 4.24 1.43
CA VAL A 438 -32.14 3.22 0.56
C VAL A 438 -32.20 1.89 1.30
N PHE A 439 -33.40 1.27 1.30
CA PHE A 439 -33.57 -0.12 1.73
C PHE A 439 -33.58 -1.07 0.54
N ILE A 440 -32.71 -2.07 0.55
CA ILE A 440 -32.65 -3.13 -0.47
C ILE A 440 -32.92 -4.47 0.21
N GLY A 441 -34.00 -5.11 -0.21
CA GLY A 441 -34.38 -6.45 0.27
C GLY A 441 -33.36 -7.54 -0.12
N MET A 442 -33.55 -8.74 0.39
CA MET A 442 -32.68 -9.88 0.07
C MET A 442 -32.83 -10.31 -1.40
N ARG A 443 -31.75 -10.89 -1.98
CA ARG A 443 -31.72 -11.44 -3.35
C ARG A 443 -32.11 -10.44 -4.44
N VAL A 444 -31.78 -9.20 -4.27
CA VAL A 444 -31.99 -8.17 -5.30
C VAL A 444 -30.86 -8.21 -6.30
N THR A 445 -31.19 -8.04 -7.59
CA THR A 445 -30.22 -7.86 -8.68
C THR A 445 -30.35 -6.46 -9.25
N ILE A 446 -29.26 -5.69 -9.35
CA ILE A 446 -29.22 -4.34 -9.93
C ILE A 446 -28.29 -4.35 -11.13
N LEU A 447 -28.81 -3.94 -12.30
CA LEU A 447 -28.06 -3.94 -13.54
C LEU A 447 -27.15 -2.69 -13.64
N ASP A 448 -26.08 -2.82 -14.43
CA ASP A 448 -25.12 -1.74 -14.70
C ASP A 448 -25.81 -0.47 -15.20
N GLY A 449 -25.41 0.68 -14.66
CA GLY A 449 -25.88 2.01 -15.06
C GLY A 449 -27.15 2.49 -14.37
N VAL A 450 -27.79 1.67 -13.54
CA VAL A 450 -29.02 2.02 -12.82
C VAL A 450 -28.76 3.07 -11.74
N LYS A 451 -29.69 4.01 -11.60
CA LYS A 451 -29.73 5.00 -10.51
C LYS A 451 -30.92 4.74 -9.61
N ILE A 452 -30.67 4.61 -8.31
CA ILE A 452 -31.70 4.46 -7.27
C ILE A 452 -31.70 5.74 -6.44
N GLY A 453 -32.85 6.43 -6.41
CA GLY A 453 -33.01 7.68 -5.70
C GLY A 453 -33.02 7.53 -4.18
N ASP A 454 -32.79 8.64 -3.48
CA ASP A 454 -32.78 8.71 -2.02
C ASP A 454 -34.09 8.18 -1.43
N GLY A 455 -34.01 7.48 -0.31
CA GLY A 455 -35.19 6.98 0.40
C GLY A 455 -35.97 5.87 -0.30
N ALA A 456 -35.50 5.34 -1.42
CA ALA A 456 -36.19 4.28 -2.15
C ALA A 456 -36.18 2.93 -1.40
N ILE A 457 -37.18 2.11 -1.65
CA ILE A 457 -37.31 0.75 -1.11
C ILE A 457 -37.36 -0.25 -2.27
N ILE A 458 -36.44 -1.21 -2.26
CA ILE A 458 -36.37 -2.28 -3.24
C ILE A 458 -36.83 -3.58 -2.60
N GLY A 459 -37.96 -4.08 -3.04
CA GLY A 459 -38.54 -5.35 -2.55
C GLY A 459 -37.60 -6.54 -2.79
N ALA A 460 -37.64 -7.53 -1.90
CA ALA A 460 -36.82 -8.73 -2.01
C ALA A 460 -37.06 -9.48 -3.35
N GLY A 461 -35.98 -10.06 -3.91
CA GLY A 461 -36.06 -10.83 -5.16
C GLY A 461 -36.27 -10.00 -6.42
N SER A 462 -36.23 -8.66 -6.35
CA SER A 462 -36.45 -7.80 -7.50
C SER A 462 -35.24 -7.75 -8.44
N ILE A 463 -35.50 -7.58 -9.75
CA ILE A 463 -34.49 -7.25 -10.75
C ILE A 463 -34.66 -5.80 -11.17
N VAL A 464 -33.71 -4.95 -10.74
CA VAL A 464 -33.70 -3.51 -10.99
C VAL A 464 -32.98 -3.22 -12.29
N SER A 465 -33.74 -3.06 -13.36
CA SER A 465 -33.24 -2.87 -14.73
C SER A 465 -33.38 -1.43 -15.26
N LYS A 466 -34.03 -0.56 -14.49
CA LYS A 466 -34.27 0.86 -14.82
C LYS A 466 -34.09 1.71 -13.56
N ASP A 467 -33.94 3.01 -13.76
CA ASP A 467 -33.81 3.99 -12.67
C ASP A 467 -35.05 3.94 -11.75
N VAL A 468 -34.79 4.12 -10.45
CA VAL A 468 -35.82 4.13 -9.41
C VAL A 468 -35.94 5.55 -8.85
N PRO A 469 -37.14 6.16 -8.91
CA PRO A 469 -37.34 7.50 -8.35
C PRO A 469 -37.11 7.56 -6.84
N PRO A 470 -36.75 8.73 -6.29
CA PRO A 470 -36.65 8.93 -4.84
C PRO A 470 -37.95 8.54 -4.12
N TYR A 471 -37.78 7.89 -2.96
CA TYR A 471 -38.90 7.43 -2.10
C TYR A 471 -39.88 6.48 -2.78
N ALA A 472 -39.58 5.95 -3.96
CA ALA A 472 -40.41 4.91 -4.58
C ALA A 472 -40.20 3.55 -3.91
N ILE A 473 -41.28 2.79 -3.77
CA ILE A 473 -41.27 1.38 -3.38
C ILE A 473 -41.44 0.54 -4.65
N ILE A 474 -40.43 -0.25 -5.00
CA ILE A 474 -40.50 -1.12 -6.17
C ILE A 474 -40.40 -2.59 -5.77
N ALA A 475 -40.98 -3.47 -6.57
CA ALA A 475 -40.83 -4.91 -6.42
C ALA A 475 -41.00 -5.65 -7.77
N GLY A 476 -40.55 -6.90 -7.80
CA GLY A 476 -40.82 -7.87 -8.87
C GLY A 476 -39.76 -7.99 -9.95
N SER A 477 -40.03 -8.94 -10.87
CA SER A 477 -39.29 -9.18 -12.11
C SER A 477 -40.25 -9.46 -13.24
N PRO A 478 -40.47 -8.53 -14.18
CA PRO A 478 -39.89 -7.19 -14.27
C PRO A 478 -40.33 -6.27 -13.13
N MET A 479 -39.43 -5.33 -12.74
CA MET A 479 -39.70 -4.39 -11.65
C MET A 479 -40.89 -3.48 -11.97
N ARG A 480 -41.70 -3.17 -10.95
CA ARG A 480 -42.80 -2.19 -11.01
C ARG A 480 -42.75 -1.28 -9.80
N ILE A 481 -43.10 -0.02 -9.99
CA ILE A 481 -43.37 0.90 -8.87
C ILE A 481 -44.71 0.48 -8.26
N ILE A 482 -44.67 0.08 -7.00
CA ILE A 482 -45.86 -0.32 -6.24
C ILE A 482 -46.58 0.93 -5.71
N ARG A 483 -45.82 1.85 -5.08
CA ARG A 483 -46.27 3.13 -4.57
C ARG A 483 -45.06 3.98 -4.16
N TYR A 484 -45.32 5.18 -3.78
CA TYR A 484 -44.34 6.02 -3.08
C TYR A 484 -44.50 5.90 -1.55
N ARG A 485 -43.45 6.19 -0.78
CA ARG A 485 -43.48 6.19 0.69
C ARG A 485 -44.37 7.28 1.22
N PHE A 486 -44.36 8.44 0.58
CA PHE A 486 -45.02 9.70 1.01
C PHE A 486 -45.66 10.42 -0.18
N SER A 487 -46.41 11.49 0.10
CA SER A 487 -46.94 12.41 -0.92
C SER A 487 -45.76 13.15 -1.60
N GLU A 488 -45.98 13.64 -2.80
CA GLU A 488 -44.98 14.39 -3.58
C GLU A 488 -44.44 15.62 -2.79
N GLU A 489 -45.31 16.34 -2.09
CA GLU A 489 -44.93 17.49 -1.26
C GLU A 489 -43.99 17.10 -0.13
N MET A 490 -44.26 15.99 0.55
CA MET A 490 -43.39 15.46 1.61
C MET A 490 -42.04 14.96 1.05
N ILE A 491 -42.08 14.31 -0.10
CA ILE A 491 -40.86 13.86 -0.78
C ILE A 491 -39.95 15.04 -1.13
N ASN A 492 -40.52 16.08 -1.73
CA ASN A 492 -39.79 17.29 -2.09
C ASN A 492 -39.21 18.00 -0.85
N SER A 493 -39.97 18.03 0.26
CA SER A 493 -39.48 18.57 1.53
C SER A 493 -38.30 17.77 2.09
N LEU A 494 -38.40 16.45 2.14
CA LEU A 494 -37.33 15.56 2.63
C LEU A 494 -36.07 15.64 1.78
N LEU A 495 -36.21 15.71 0.45
CA LEU A 495 -35.09 15.89 -0.48
C LEU A 495 -34.42 17.27 -0.31
N SER A 496 -35.17 18.30 0.05
CA SER A 496 -34.63 19.61 0.37
C SER A 496 -33.91 19.65 1.71
N ILE A 497 -34.46 18.99 2.74
CA ILE A 497 -33.88 18.91 4.08
C ILE A 497 -32.55 18.13 4.08
N ARG A 498 -32.43 17.05 3.29
CA ARG A 498 -31.24 16.21 3.19
C ARG A 498 -30.70 15.77 4.56
N TRP A 499 -31.58 15.23 5.42
CA TRP A 499 -31.24 14.88 6.80
C TRP A 499 -30.04 13.95 6.96
N TRP A 500 -29.70 13.15 5.95
CA TRP A 500 -28.50 12.29 5.92
C TRP A 500 -27.19 13.09 5.86
N ASP A 501 -27.26 14.42 5.63
CA ASP A 501 -26.10 15.32 5.69
C ASP A 501 -26.04 16.08 7.02
N PHE A 502 -26.92 15.79 7.97
CA PHE A 502 -26.88 16.36 9.30
C PHE A 502 -25.61 15.95 10.06
N PRO A 503 -25.04 16.84 10.87
CA PRO A 503 -24.00 16.48 11.81
C PRO A 503 -24.56 15.52 12.88
N ASP A 504 -23.66 14.74 13.49
CA ASP A 504 -24.01 13.62 14.37
C ASP A 504 -24.92 14.03 15.57
N ASP A 505 -24.74 15.23 16.09
CA ASP A 505 -25.56 15.79 17.17
C ASP A 505 -27.02 16.05 16.75
N ARG A 506 -27.26 16.36 15.48
CA ARG A 506 -28.60 16.55 14.93
C ARG A 506 -29.32 15.28 14.51
N LEU A 507 -28.62 14.15 14.45
CA LEU A 507 -29.25 12.86 14.14
C LEU A 507 -30.28 12.44 15.21
N ARG A 508 -30.21 13.00 16.42
CA ARG A 508 -31.23 12.82 17.46
C ARG A 508 -32.59 13.36 17.04
N ASP A 509 -32.65 14.45 16.25
CA ASP A 509 -33.91 14.98 15.72
C ASP A 509 -34.62 13.93 14.83
N VAL A 510 -33.85 13.12 14.09
CA VAL A 510 -34.38 12.03 13.26
C VAL A 510 -34.90 10.89 14.14
N GLU A 511 -34.14 10.49 15.16
CA GLU A 511 -34.51 9.42 16.09
C GLU A 511 -35.78 9.76 16.86
N GLU A 512 -35.87 10.96 17.45
CA GLU A 512 -37.04 11.41 18.23
C GLU A 512 -38.32 11.44 17.40
N LEU A 513 -38.23 11.77 16.11
CA LEU A 513 -39.39 12.00 15.22
C LEU A 513 -39.50 10.94 14.11
N ILE A 514 -38.86 9.80 14.29
CA ILE A 514 -38.72 8.74 13.24
C ILE A 514 -40.09 8.28 12.66
N PHE A 515 -41.14 8.30 13.44
CA PHE A 515 -42.50 7.94 13.03
C PHE A 515 -43.43 9.13 12.80
N ASP A 516 -43.00 10.38 13.07
CA ASP A 516 -43.75 11.60 12.82
C ASP A 516 -43.05 12.48 11.78
N VAL A 517 -43.16 12.04 10.52
CA VAL A 517 -42.47 12.68 9.39
C VAL A 517 -42.94 14.12 9.16
N LYS A 518 -44.23 14.42 9.40
CA LYS A 518 -44.77 15.80 9.25
C LYS A 518 -44.09 16.73 10.23
N ARG A 519 -44.07 16.37 11.51
CA ARG A 519 -43.45 17.16 12.57
C ARG A 519 -41.94 17.28 12.38
N PHE A 520 -41.29 16.23 11.84
CA PHE A 520 -39.87 16.28 11.48
C PHE A 520 -39.59 17.32 10.40
N ILE A 521 -40.39 17.35 9.33
CA ILE A 521 -40.29 18.34 8.25
C ILE A 521 -40.49 19.77 8.80
N GLU A 522 -41.55 20.01 9.61
CA GLU A 522 -41.81 21.31 10.22
C GLU A 522 -40.67 21.80 11.12
N ARG A 523 -40.16 20.92 11.99
CA ARG A 523 -39.02 21.22 12.90
C ARG A 523 -37.74 21.54 12.12
N SER A 524 -37.41 20.74 11.11
CA SER A 524 -36.22 20.92 10.31
C SER A 524 -36.26 22.20 9.47
N THR A 525 -37.43 22.56 8.92
CA THR A 525 -37.62 23.79 8.16
C THR A 525 -37.50 25.05 9.04
N LYS A 526 -38.04 25.00 10.26
CA LYS A 526 -37.93 26.11 11.25
C LYS A 526 -36.46 26.31 11.68
N ASN A 527 -35.73 25.23 11.92
CA ASN A 527 -34.31 25.29 12.31
C ASN A 527 -33.46 25.88 11.19
N SER A 528 -33.70 25.48 9.94
CA SER A 528 -32.96 26.02 8.78
C SER A 528 -33.21 27.53 8.58
N ARG A 529 -34.42 28.05 8.86
CA ARG A 529 -34.71 29.49 8.83
C ARG A 529 -33.96 30.24 9.92
N LYS A 530 -33.95 29.73 11.16
CA LYS A 530 -33.21 30.34 12.27
C LYS A 530 -31.68 30.37 12.03
N ASP A 531 -31.13 29.33 11.44
CA ASP A 531 -29.71 29.29 11.11
C ASP A 531 -29.34 30.25 9.97
N TYR A 532 -30.26 30.47 9.03
CA TYR A 532 -30.11 31.46 7.97
C TYR A 532 -30.20 32.89 8.53
N GLU A 533 -31.17 33.18 9.41
CA GLU A 533 -31.33 34.48 10.08
C GLU A 533 -30.13 34.84 10.95
N ARG A 534 -29.54 33.86 11.69
CA ARG A 534 -28.32 34.04 12.46
C ARG A 534 -27.07 34.32 11.62
N LYS A 535 -27.03 33.86 10.37
CA LYS A 535 -25.92 34.14 9.44
C LYS A 535 -26.02 35.51 8.76
N ILE A 536 -27.22 36.10 8.69
CA ILE A 536 -27.46 37.39 8.00
C ILE A 536 -27.40 38.55 8.97
N LEU A 537 -27.69 38.35 10.26
CA LEU A 537 -27.59 39.36 11.32
C LEU A 537 -26.45 38.99 12.28
N PRO A 538 -25.18 39.37 11.99
CA PRO A 538 -24.16 39.35 13.03
C PRO A 538 -24.49 40.47 14.05
N ASN A 539 -24.52 40.12 15.35
CA ASN A 539 -24.59 41.07 16.44
C ASN A 539 -23.50 42.11 16.40
#